data_0550e08b905218d86fb42060331b1c6b
#
_entry.id   0550e08b905218d86fb42060331b1c6b
#
_cell.length_a   1.000
_cell.length_b   1.000
_cell.length_c   1.000
_cell.angle_alpha   90.00
_cell.angle_beta   90.00
_cell.angle_gamma   90.00
#
_symmetry.space_group_name_H-M   'P 1'
#
loop_
_entity.id
_entity.type
_entity.pdbx_description
1 polymer ?
#
loop_
_entity_poly.entity_id
_entity_poly.type
_entity_poly.pdbx_seq_one_letter_code
_entity_poly.pdbx_strand_id
1 'polypeptide(L)'
;MVSLHVIRSFLLLFIVSIHLCRTTSSSSEPEANNITIDVSQAYNLILSGYTFLDVRTVEEFEKGHVDSEKVFNVPYWLYTPQGQDINPNFLEHVSSFCNQTDHLVVGCKSGVRSLYATKVLVSSGFKTVKNMDGGYIAWVNKRLPVKVEHKQLKYDEL
;
A
#
# COMPACT_ATOMS: atom_id res chain seq x y z
N MET A 1 -42.94 6.89 55.78
CA MET A 1 -42.60 5.56 55.20
C MET A 1 -42.76 5.62 53.67
N VAL A 2 -41.68 5.61 52.96
CA VAL A 2 -41.71 5.61 51.48
C VAL A 2 -42.10 4.19 51.06
N SER A 3 -43.17 4.08 50.26
CA SER A 3 -43.72 2.80 49.84
C SER A 3 -42.72 1.99 49.03
N LEU A 4 -42.61 0.68 49.39
CA LEU A 4 -41.68 -0.27 48.75
C LEU A 4 -41.86 -0.32 47.20
N HIS A 5 -43.07 0.03 46.70
CA HIS A 5 -43.37 0.13 45.26
C HIS A 5 -42.64 1.28 44.56
N VAL A 6 -42.43 2.41 45.24
CA VAL A 6 -41.72 3.56 44.67
C VAL A 6 -40.25 3.22 44.47
N ILE A 7 -39.63 2.54 45.41
CA ILE A 7 -38.24 2.11 45.37
C ILE A 7 -38.01 1.09 44.21
N ARG A 8 -38.95 0.16 43.99
CA ARG A 8 -38.90 -0.81 42.90
C ARG A 8 -39.02 -0.14 41.52
N SER A 9 -39.89 0.86 41.40
CA SER A 9 -40.03 1.61 40.13
C SER A 9 -38.77 2.39 39.74
N PHE A 10 -38.14 3.05 40.76
CA PHE A 10 -36.87 3.75 40.50
C PHE A 10 -35.72 2.81 40.14
N LEU A 11 -35.66 1.62 40.79
CA LEU A 11 -34.64 0.63 40.50
C LEU A 11 -34.77 0.06 39.08
N LEU A 12 -36.00 -0.19 38.60
CA LEU A 12 -36.28 -0.66 37.24
C LEU A 12 -35.93 0.39 36.19
N LEU A 13 -36.25 1.67 36.43
CA LEU A 13 -35.88 2.77 35.55
C LEU A 13 -34.37 2.94 35.43
N PHE A 14 -33.64 2.74 36.54
CA PHE A 14 -32.18 2.83 36.55
C PHE A 14 -31.54 1.68 35.78
N ILE A 15 -32.07 0.45 35.87
CA ILE A 15 -31.59 -0.72 35.14
C ILE A 15 -31.85 -0.57 33.64
N VAL A 16 -32.99 -0.03 33.23
CA VAL A 16 -33.32 0.23 31.80
C VAL A 16 -32.39 1.31 31.23
N SER A 17 -32.07 2.35 32.01
CA SER A 17 -31.15 3.41 31.60
C SER A 17 -29.73 2.90 31.39
N ILE A 18 -29.26 1.93 32.18
CA ILE A 18 -27.93 1.33 32.02
C ILE A 18 -27.87 0.40 30.80
N HIS A 19 -28.98 -0.23 30.42
CA HIS A 19 -29.01 -1.10 29.23
C HIS A 19 -29.13 -0.31 27.91
N LEU A 20 -29.63 0.92 27.94
CA LEU A 20 -29.73 1.76 26.74
C LEU A 20 -28.43 2.49 26.39
N CYS A 21 -27.43 2.49 27.29
CA CYS A 21 -26.13 3.13 27.07
C CYS A 21 -25.06 2.16 26.54
N ARG A 22 -25.45 0.94 26.12
CA ARG A 22 -24.63 0.07 25.28
C ARG A 22 -24.99 0.21 23.80
N THR A 23 -25.05 1.44 23.32
CA THR A 23 -24.80 1.66 21.90
C THR A 23 -23.33 1.40 21.69
N THR A 24 -23.03 0.29 21.09
CA THR A 24 -21.77 0.00 20.46
C THR A 24 -21.38 1.21 19.61
N SER A 25 -20.50 2.03 20.15
CA SER A 25 -19.67 2.89 19.33
C SER A 25 -18.77 1.94 18.54
N SER A 26 -19.30 1.36 17.45
CA SER A 26 -18.50 1.06 16.30
C SER A 26 -18.02 2.43 15.84
N SER A 27 -16.93 2.89 16.41
CA SER A 27 -16.13 3.92 15.81
C SER A 27 -15.61 3.28 14.52
N SER A 28 -16.40 3.40 13.45
CA SER A 28 -15.84 3.50 12.12
C SER A 28 -15.00 4.76 12.18
N GLU A 29 -13.77 4.65 12.68
CA GLU A 29 -12.69 5.53 12.24
C GLU A 29 -12.90 5.65 10.73
N PRO A 30 -13.03 6.85 10.16
CA PRO A 30 -13.03 6.98 8.73
C PRO A 30 -11.78 6.24 8.27
N GLU A 31 -11.89 5.37 7.27
CA GLU A 31 -10.76 4.74 6.59
C GLU A 31 -9.93 5.83 5.87
N ALA A 32 -9.63 6.89 6.62
CA ALA A 32 -8.75 7.95 6.24
C ALA A 32 -7.35 7.37 6.16
N ASN A 33 -7.05 6.87 4.95
CA ASN A 33 -5.69 6.73 4.47
C ASN A 33 -4.82 5.70 5.19
N ASN A 34 -5.23 4.47 5.28
CA ASN A 34 -4.24 3.41 5.37
C ASN A 34 -3.57 3.31 3.99
N ILE A 35 -2.53 4.13 3.79
CA ILE A 35 -1.73 4.13 2.55
C ILE A 35 -0.89 2.86 2.42
N THR A 36 -0.81 2.05 3.47
CA THR A 36 -0.02 0.82 3.53
C THR A 36 -0.93 -0.39 3.60
N ILE A 37 -0.71 -1.36 2.73
CA ILE A 37 -1.46 -2.61 2.61
C ILE A 37 -0.50 -3.79 2.61
N ASP A 38 -0.96 -4.96 3.01
CA ASP A 38 -0.17 -6.19 2.92
C ASP A 38 -0.09 -6.72 1.47
N VAL A 39 0.83 -7.67 1.23
CA VAL A 39 1.05 -8.21 -0.12
C VAL A 39 -0.16 -8.98 -0.69
N SER A 40 -1.06 -9.54 0.14
CA SER A 40 -2.26 -10.21 -0.35
C SER A 40 -3.28 -9.21 -0.84
N GLN A 41 -3.46 -8.12 -0.10
CA GLN A 41 -4.29 -6.98 -0.51
C GLN A 41 -3.71 -6.34 -1.79
N ALA A 42 -2.39 -6.15 -1.85
CA ALA A 42 -1.70 -5.63 -3.04
C ALA A 42 -1.96 -6.52 -4.27
N TYR A 43 -1.84 -7.84 -4.11
CA TYR A 43 -2.12 -8.80 -5.19
C TYR A 43 -3.56 -8.68 -5.71
N ASN A 44 -4.54 -8.62 -4.82
CA ASN A 44 -5.95 -8.46 -5.21
C ASN A 44 -6.20 -7.13 -5.96
N LEU A 45 -5.57 -6.03 -5.54
CA LEU A 45 -5.67 -4.75 -6.23
C LEU A 45 -5.04 -4.81 -7.63
N ILE A 46 -3.87 -5.43 -7.77
CA ILE A 46 -3.22 -5.63 -9.08
C ILE A 46 -4.12 -6.45 -10.01
N LEU A 47 -4.70 -7.55 -9.52
CA LEU A 47 -5.67 -8.34 -10.29
C LEU A 47 -6.93 -7.56 -10.68
N SER A 48 -7.31 -6.54 -9.90
CA SER A 48 -8.44 -5.64 -10.21
C SER A 48 -8.06 -4.49 -11.15
N GLY A 49 -6.83 -4.48 -11.69
CA GLY A 49 -6.39 -3.52 -12.70
C GLY A 49 -5.56 -2.34 -12.19
N TYR A 50 -5.15 -2.35 -10.92
CA TYR A 50 -4.17 -1.38 -10.43
C TYR A 50 -2.83 -1.55 -11.13
N THR A 51 -2.17 -0.44 -11.40
CA THR A 51 -0.79 -0.42 -11.92
C THR A 51 0.19 -0.69 -10.76
N PHE A 52 1.13 -1.61 -10.97
CA PHE A 52 2.23 -1.82 -10.04
C PHE A 52 3.41 -0.94 -10.40
N LEU A 53 3.83 -0.09 -9.47
CA LEU A 53 5.01 0.77 -9.59
C LEU A 53 6.14 0.20 -8.73
N ASP A 54 7.12 -0.41 -9.37
CA ASP A 54 8.33 -0.90 -8.69
C ASP A 54 9.35 0.23 -8.58
N VAL A 55 9.67 0.62 -7.35
CA VAL A 55 10.62 1.72 -7.08
C VAL A 55 12.01 1.22 -6.68
N ARG A 56 12.32 -0.05 -6.96
CA ARG A 56 13.67 -0.62 -6.83
C ARG A 56 14.56 -0.13 -7.94
N THR A 57 15.87 -0.44 -7.83
CA THR A 57 16.78 -0.17 -8.96
C THR A 57 16.44 -1.04 -10.17
N VAL A 58 16.95 -0.63 -11.33
CA VAL A 58 16.76 -1.39 -12.57
C VAL A 58 17.33 -2.81 -12.44
N GLU A 59 18.51 -2.93 -11.82
CA GLU A 59 19.18 -4.23 -11.60
C GLU A 59 18.40 -5.14 -10.64
N GLU A 60 17.73 -4.57 -9.64
CA GLU A 60 16.84 -5.34 -8.74
C GLU A 60 15.59 -5.81 -9.49
N PHE A 61 15.03 -4.98 -10.37
CA PHE A 61 13.86 -5.27 -11.18
C PHE A 61 14.14 -6.35 -12.23
N GLU A 62 15.24 -6.24 -12.97
CA GLU A 62 15.65 -7.20 -14.01
C GLU A 62 15.89 -8.61 -13.44
N LYS A 63 16.34 -8.74 -12.18
CA LYS A 63 16.52 -10.03 -11.50
C LYS A 63 15.20 -10.72 -11.16
N GLY A 64 14.10 -10.03 -11.23
CA GLY A 64 12.76 -10.52 -11.00
C GLY A 64 11.87 -9.46 -10.36
N HIS A 65 10.63 -9.41 -10.82
CA HIS A 65 9.63 -8.43 -10.39
C HIS A 65 8.24 -9.07 -10.30
N VAL A 66 7.29 -8.32 -9.77
CA VAL A 66 5.88 -8.71 -9.72
C VAL A 66 5.39 -8.93 -11.14
N ASP A 67 4.79 -10.10 -11.39
CA ASP A 67 4.14 -10.39 -12.67
C ASP A 67 2.77 -9.68 -12.71
N SER A 68 2.68 -8.65 -13.52
CA SER A 68 1.49 -7.82 -13.70
C SER A 68 1.42 -7.31 -15.13
N GLU A 69 0.20 -7.19 -15.67
CA GLU A 69 -0.03 -6.60 -17.00
C GLU A 69 0.41 -5.13 -17.07
N LYS A 70 0.25 -4.41 -15.95
CA LYS A 70 0.62 -3.00 -15.83
C LYS A 70 1.69 -2.85 -14.76
N VAL A 71 2.95 -2.98 -15.16
CA VAL A 71 4.11 -2.80 -14.28
C VAL A 71 5.07 -1.80 -14.89
N PHE A 72 5.53 -0.83 -14.06
CA PHE A 72 6.57 0.13 -14.42
C PHE A 72 7.65 0.12 -13.35
N ASN A 73 8.90 0.26 -13.79
CA ASN A 73 10.03 0.43 -12.88
C ASN A 73 10.56 1.86 -12.97
N VAL A 74 10.43 2.59 -11.87
CA VAL A 74 10.99 3.94 -11.71
C VAL A 74 11.73 3.99 -10.38
N PRO A 75 13.07 3.90 -10.38
CA PRO A 75 13.85 3.92 -9.16
C PRO A 75 13.60 5.19 -8.33
N TYR A 76 13.25 5.01 -7.04
CA TYR A 76 13.11 6.13 -6.10
C TYR A 76 14.46 6.58 -5.56
N TRP A 77 15.41 5.63 -5.36
CA TRP A 77 16.78 5.90 -4.98
C TRP A 77 17.73 5.56 -6.14
N LEU A 78 18.72 6.41 -6.32
CA LEU A 78 19.85 6.21 -7.21
C LEU A 78 21.10 5.91 -6.37
N TYR A 79 21.92 4.99 -6.85
CA TYR A 79 23.24 4.75 -6.27
C TYR A 79 24.26 5.67 -6.93
N THR A 80 24.92 6.48 -6.12
CA THR A 80 26.00 7.39 -6.55
C THR A 80 27.30 6.99 -5.88
N PRO A 81 28.47 7.43 -6.35
CA PRO A 81 29.73 7.20 -5.67
C PRO A 81 29.77 7.74 -4.23
N GLN A 82 28.90 8.69 -3.90
CA GLN A 82 28.77 9.29 -2.57
C GLN A 82 27.75 8.57 -1.67
N GLY A 83 26.99 7.62 -2.21
CA GLY A 83 25.99 6.87 -1.48
C GLY A 83 24.66 6.73 -2.22
N GLN A 84 23.58 6.76 -1.48
CA GLN A 84 22.21 6.69 -2.03
C GLN A 84 21.57 8.07 -1.99
N ASP A 85 21.11 8.54 -3.14
CA ASP A 85 20.37 9.79 -3.29
C ASP A 85 18.94 9.53 -3.79
N ILE A 86 18.01 10.42 -3.45
CA ILE A 86 16.67 10.41 -4.01
C ILE A 86 16.77 10.78 -5.49
N ASN A 87 16.07 10.04 -6.34
CA ASN A 87 15.97 10.35 -7.77
C ASN A 87 15.27 11.71 -7.97
N PRO A 88 15.97 12.75 -8.42
CA PRO A 88 15.40 14.08 -8.58
C PRO A 88 14.28 14.12 -9.64
N ASN A 89 14.31 13.20 -10.59
CA ASN A 89 13.34 13.12 -11.70
C ASN A 89 12.23 12.08 -11.41
N PHE A 90 12.12 11.58 -10.17
CA PHE A 90 11.18 10.50 -9.84
C PHE A 90 9.75 10.83 -10.25
N LEU A 91 9.24 12.01 -9.86
CA LEU A 91 7.88 12.43 -10.18
C LEU A 91 7.66 12.62 -11.68
N GLU A 92 8.61 13.21 -12.38
CA GLU A 92 8.55 13.39 -13.83
C GLU A 92 8.46 12.03 -14.55
N HIS A 93 9.32 11.10 -14.18
CA HIS A 93 9.32 9.76 -14.76
C HIS A 93 8.01 9.03 -14.45
N VAL A 94 7.49 9.06 -13.21
CA VAL A 94 6.20 8.44 -12.91
C VAL A 94 5.07 9.09 -13.71
N SER A 95 5.06 10.41 -13.83
CA SER A 95 4.04 11.15 -14.58
C SER A 95 4.07 10.92 -16.10
N SER A 96 5.17 10.39 -16.64
CA SER A 96 5.25 9.97 -18.04
C SER A 96 4.50 8.66 -18.34
N PHE A 97 4.23 7.85 -17.32
CA PHE A 97 3.52 6.55 -17.43
C PHE A 97 2.14 6.55 -16.78
N CYS A 98 1.94 7.38 -15.74
CA CYS A 98 0.76 7.36 -14.89
C CYS A 98 0.18 8.76 -14.70
N ASN A 99 -1.15 8.85 -14.68
CA ASN A 99 -1.86 10.09 -14.36
C ASN A 99 -2.22 10.12 -12.86
N GLN A 100 -2.51 11.30 -12.31
CA GLN A 100 -2.89 11.48 -10.91
C GLN A 100 -4.20 10.75 -10.51
N THR A 101 -5.02 10.35 -11.49
CA THR A 101 -6.27 9.59 -11.29
C THR A 101 -6.06 8.08 -11.36
N ASP A 102 -4.90 7.63 -11.78
CA ASP A 102 -4.60 6.20 -11.88
C ASP A 102 -4.47 5.58 -10.48
N HIS A 103 -4.82 4.31 -10.40
CA HIS A 103 -4.76 3.52 -9.17
C HIS A 103 -3.42 2.80 -9.10
N LEU A 104 -2.60 3.11 -8.11
CA LEU A 104 -1.24 2.61 -7.99
C LEU A 104 -1.05 1.74 -6.75
N VAL A 105 -0.35 0.63 -6.92
CA VAL A 105 0.33 -0.12 -5.86
C VAL A 105 1.82 0.09 -6.02
N VAL A 106 2.48 0.64 -5.01
CA VAL A 106 3.91 0.96 -5.03
C VAL A 106 4.67 -0.07 -4.22
N GLY A 107 5.65 -0.72 -4.83
CA GLY A 107 6.47 -1.73 -4.18
C GLY A 107 7.97 -1.46 -4.29
N CYS A 108 8.70 -1.91 -3.27
CA CYS A 108 10.17 -1.98 -3.30
C CYS A 108 10.64 -3.31 -2.72
N LYS A 109 11.89 -3.42 -2.28
CA LYS A 109 12.43 -4.66 -1.71
C LYS A 109 11.73 -5.08 -0.41
N SER A 110 11.52 -4.15 0.53
CA SER A 110 11.02 -4.42 1.89
C SER A 110 9.85 -3.54 2.34
N GLY A 111 9.34 -2.64 1.47
CA GLY A 111 8.24 -1.72 1.80
C GLY A 111 8.69 -0.32 2.25
N VAL A 112 9.97 -0.13 2.61
CA VAL A 112 10.46 1.15 3.15
C VAL A 112 10.59 2.22 2.06
N ARG A 113 11.32 1.96 0.97
CA ARG A 113 11.47 2.91 -0.16
C ARG A 113 10.11 3.27 -0.75
N SER A 114 9.25 2.26 -0.94
CA SER A 114 7.92 2.46 -1.50
C SER A 114 7.01 3.29 -0.58
N LEU A 115 7.17 3.23 0.73
CA LEU A 115 6.45 4.11 1.65
C LEU A 115 6.80 5.59 1.44
N TYR A 116 8.10 5.90 1.28
CA TYR A 116 8.55 7.27 0.98
C TYR A 116 8.05 7.72 -0.39
N ALA A 117 8.19 6.88 -1.42
CA ALA A 117 7.69 7.14 -2.76
C ALA A 117 6.17 7.39 -2.77
N THR A 118 5.40 6.56 -2.06
CA THR A 118 3.94 6.72 -1.91
C THR A 118 3.59 8.07 -1.30
N LYS A 119 4.28 8.49 -0.23
CA LYS A 119 4.04 9.81 0.39
C LYS A 119 4.30 10.96 -0.59
N VAL A 120 5.37 10.87 -1.38
CA VAL A 120 5.70 11.88 -2.40
C VAL A 120 4.61 11.93 -3.47
N LEU A 121 4.15 10.79 -3.98
CA LEU A 121 3.09 10.72 -4.99
C LEU A 121 1.77 11.31 -4.47
N VAL A 122 1.34 10.93 -3.26
CA VAL A 122 0.12 11.49 -2.63
C VAL A 122 0.24 13.01 -2.46
N SER A 123 1.38 13.50 -1.97
CA SER A 123 1.62 14.95 -1.82
C SER A 123 1.64 15.70 -3.16
N SER A 124 1.93 15.00 -4.26
CA SER A 124 1.94 15.55 -5.62
C SER A 124 0.59 15.40 -6.35
N GLY A 125 -0.46 14.98 -5.64
CA GLY A 125 -1.84 14.98 -6.14
C GLY A 125 -2.34 13.65 -6.70
N PHE A 126 -1.56 12.57 -6.63
CA PHE A 126 -2.05 11.23 -6.98
C PHE A 126 -3.12 10.79 -5.98
N LYS A 127 -4.30 10.38 -6.48
CA LYS A 127 -5.50 10.16 -5.67
C LYS A 127 -5.51 8.82 -4.95
N THR A 128 -5.09 7.76 -5.63
CA THR A 128 -5.23 6.37 -5.19
C THR A 128 -3.87 5.67 -5.26
N VAL A 129 -3.10 5.80 -4.19
CA VAL A 129 -1.76 5.19 -4.09
C VAL A 129 -1.67 4.36 -2.82
N LYS A 130 -1.22 3.12 -2.96
CA LYS A 130 -1.03 2.18 -1.84
C LYS A 130 0.41 1.70 -1.80
N ASN A 131 1.02 1.76 -0.62
CA ASN A 131 2.33 1.15 -0.36
C ASN A 131 2.15 -0.35 -0.06
N MET A 132 2.90 -1.20 -0.72
CA MET A 132 2.96 -2.65 -0.43
C MET A 132 3.97 -2.92 0.69
N ASP A 133 3.47 -3.22 1.89
CA ASP A 133 4.30 -3.57 3.04
C ASP A 133 5.01 -4.91 2.86
N GLY A 134 6.19 -5.05 3.46
CA GLY A 134 7.04 -6.22 3.27
C GLY A 134 7.65 -6.33 1.87
N GLY A 135 7.17 -5.58 0.88
CA GLY A 135 7.70 -5.43 -0.46
C GLY A 135 7.87 -6.75 -1.22
N TYR A 136 8.82 -6.77 -2.16
CA TYR A 136 9.10 -7.93 -3.01
C TYR A 136 9.55 -9.17 -2.23
N ILE A 137 10.21 -8.99 -1.06
CA ILE A 137 10.57 -10.12 -0.19
C ILE A 137 9.32 -10.84 0.30
N ALA A 138 8.32 -10.11 0.81
CA ALA A 138 7.08 -10.72 1.29
C ALA A 138 6.25 -11.31 0.14
N TRP A 139 6.28 -10.68 -1.05
CA TRP A 139 5.66 -11.19 -2.27
C TRP A 139 6.18 -12.58 -2.64
N VAL A 140 7.51 -12.73 -2.72
CA VAL A 140 8.16 -14.02 -3.06
C VAL A 140 7.92 -15.06 -1.95
N ASN A 141 8.00 -14.66 -0.69
CA ASN A 141 7.72 -15.57 0.44
C ASN A 141 6.30 -16.15 0.41
N LYS A 142 5.34 -15.38 -0.08
CA LYS A 142 3.96 -15.84 -0.31
C LYS A 142 3.78 -16.62 -1.63
N ARG A 143 4.86 -16.82 -2.39
CA ARG A 143 4.85 -17.53 -3.68
C ARG A 143 3.88 -16.92 -4.69
N LEU A 144 3.72 -15.60 -4.68
CA LEU A 144 2.92 -14.88 -5.64
C LEU A 144 3.65 -14.80 -6.99
N PRO A 145 2.94 -14.58 -8.10
CA PRO A 145 3.52 -14.59 -9.45
C PRO A 145 4.66 -13.60 -9.61
N VAL A 146 5.78 -14.08 -10.18
CA VAL A 146 6.96 -13.27 -10.49
C VAL A 146 7.37 -13.49 -11.94
N LYS A 147 7.86 -12.43 -12.56
CA LYS A 147 8.47 -12.45 -13.89
C LYS A 147 9.96 -12.17 -13.77
N VAL A 148 10.76 -12.87 -14.56
CA VAL A 148 12.21 -12.67 -14.69
C VAL A 148 12.50 -12.31 -16.15
N GLU A 149 13.16 -11.19 -16.37
CA GLU A 149 13.60 -10.81 -17.71
C GLU A 149 14.84 -11.62 -18.05
N HIS A 150 14.68 -12.65 -18.89
CA HIS A 150 15.83 -13.35 -19.46
C HIS A 150 16.46 -12.45 -20.52
N LYS A 151 17.61 -11.84 -20.23
CA LYS A 151 18.48 -11.28 -21.28
C LYS A 151 18.86 -12.44 -22.19
N GLN A 152 18.26 -12.54 -23.39
CA GLN A 152 18.81 -13.37 -24.45
C GLN A 152 20.19 -12.81 -24.80
N LEU A 153 21.23 -13.55 -24.42
CA LEU A 153 22.56 -13.29 -24.94
C LEU A 153 22.47 -13.47 -26.47
N LYS A 154 22.54 -12.37 -27.22
CA LYS A 154 22.74 -12.43 -28.65
C LYS A 154 24.13 -13.03 -28.89
N TYR A 155 24.17 -14.25 -29.42
CA TYR A 155 25.41 -14.92 -29.82
C TYR A 155 26.08 -14.29 -31.04
N ASP A 156 25.67 -13.08 -31.44
CA ASP A 156 26.09 -12.43 -32.69
C ASP A 156 27.35 -11.54 -32.53
N GLU A 157 28.00 -11.56 -31.35
CA GLU A 157 29.22 -10.77 -31.08
C GLU A 157 30.41 -11.64 -30.61
N LEU A 158 30.58 -12.84 -31.16
CA LEU A 158 31.81 -13.62 -31.01
C LEU A 158 32.55 -13.75 -32.33
#